data_dde8f9b1050d1d099b9c3856302062ef
#
_entry.id   dde8f9b1050d1d099b9c3856302062ef
#
_cell.length_a   1.000
_cell.length_b   1.000
_cell.length_c   1.000
_cell.angle_alpha   90.00
_cell.angle_beta   90.00
_cell.angle_gamma   90.00
#
_symmetry.space_group_name_H-M   'P 1'
#
loop_
_entity.id
_entity.type
_entity.pdbx_description
1 polymer ?
#
loop_
_entity_poly.entity_id
_entity_poly.type
_entity_poly.pdbx_seq_one_letter_code
_entity_poly.pdbx_strand_id
1 'polypeptide(L)'
;MDGSFVPNIAFGPDQIKMMKKGTKLQFDVHMMVYEPDRYIPRLVEAGAHMITVHQEATTHLHRTIQLIKSYGVRAGVVLNPGTPPSTLEYVLDDIDCILLMTVNPGLGGQKFFQSSLEKIKKNQSVYWKPSYSN
;
A
#
# COMPACT_ATOMS: atom_id res chain seq x y z
N MET A 1 1.11 9.05 6.93
CA MET A 1 2.54 9.38 7.20
C MET A 1 2.66 9.72 8.67
N ASP A 2 3.62 9.12 9.37
CA ASP A 2 3.70 9.10 10.85
C ASP A 2 4.89 9.88 11.45
N GLY A 3 5.73 10.47 10.62
CA GLY A 3 6.95 11.14 11.06
C GLY A 3 8.08 10.19 11.50
N SER A 4 7.90 8.87 11.35
CA SER A 4 8.87 7.83 11.73
C SER A 4 9.28 6.99 10.53
N PHE A 5 8.35 6.34 9.85
CA PHE A 5 8.63 5.65 8.57
C PHE A 5 9.04 6.64 7.49
N VAL A 6 8.43 7.82 7.47
CA VAL A 6 8.76 8.98 6.63
C VAL A 6 8.81 10.25 7.47
N PRO A 7 9.60 11.29 7.07
CA PRO A 7 9.82 12.47 7.92
C PRO A 7 8.59 13.37 8.09
N ASN A 8 7.57 13.22 7.26
CA ASN A 8 6.36 14.03 7.28
C ASN A 8 5.21 13.37 8.05
N ILE A 9 4.32 14.20 8.62
CA ILE A 9 3.06 13.77 9.24
C ILE A 9 1.93 14.34 8.38
N ALA A 10 1.09 13.49 7.81
CA ALA A 10 -0.06 13.94 7.03
C ALA A 10 -1.15 12.87 6.95
N PHE A 11 -2.40 13.35 6.90
CA PHE A 11 -3.65 12.60 6.72
C PHE A 11 -3.86 11.45 7.70
N GLY A 12 -4.53 11.76 8.80
CA GLY A 12 -5.02 10.73 9.72
C GLY A 12 -6.39 10.16 9.29
N PRO A 13 -6.88 9.12 9.97
CA PRO A 13 -8.19 8.52 9.70
C PRO A 13 -9.36 9.51 9.74
N ASP A 14 -9.29 10.53 10.60
CA ASP A 14 -10.35 11.53 10.75
C ASP A 14 -10.49 12.42 9.51
N GLN A 15 -9.37 12.81 8.87
CA GLN A 15 -9.40 13.53 7.61
C GLN A 15 -9.99 12.68 6.48
N ILE A 16 -9.66 11.40 6.40
CA ILE A 16 -10.22 10.46 5.43
C ILE A 16 -11.74 10.35 5.64
N LYS A 17 -12.19 10.20 6.89
CA LYS A 17 -13.61 10.14 7.25
C LYS A 17 -14.36 11.41 6.85
N MET A 18 -13.75 12.58 7.03
CA MET A 18 -14.34 13.85 6.62
C MET A 18 -14.44 13.97 5.09
N MET A 19 -13.37 13.63 4.37
CA MET A 19 -13.38 13.66 2.89
C MET A 19 -14.42 12.70 2.32
N LYS A 20 -14.57 11.51 2.92
CA LYS A 20 -15.54 10.50 2.48
C LYS A 20 -16.98 10.99 2.51
N LYS A 21 -17.35 11.89 3.42
CA LYS A 21 -18.70 12.47 3.48
C LYS A 21 -19.05 13.32 2.25
N GLY A 22 -18.05 13.89 1.58
CA GLY A 22 -18.23 14.77 0.42
C GLY A 22 -18.18 14.07 -0.94
N THR A 23 -17.97 12.74 -0.99
CA THR A 23 -17.78 12.04 -2.26
C THR A 23 -18.21 10.58 -2.22
N LYS A 24 -18.61 10.06 -3.40
CA LYS A 24 -18.89 8.62 -3.64
C LYS A 24 -17.67 7.86 -4.15
N LEU A 25 -16.53 8.52 -4.36
CA LEU A 25 -15.32 7.90 -4.87
C LEU A 25 -14.79 6.82 -3.91
N GLN A 26 -14.15 5.81 -4.47
CA GLN A 26 -13.44 4.81 -3.68
C GLN A 26 -12.12 5.39 -3.17
N PHE A 27 -11.80 5.10 -1.92
CA PHE A 27 -10.57 5.56 -1.28
C PHE A 27 -9.56 4.43 -1.22
N ASP A 28 -8.46 4.63 -1.91
CA ASP A 28 -7.23 3.85 -1.77
C ASP A 28 -6.30 4.58 -0.80
N VAL A 29 -6.00 3.94 0.32
CA VAL A 29 -5.22 4.53 1.41
C VAL A 29 -3.83 3.93 1.43
N HIS A 30 -2.86 4.67 0.92
CA HIS A 30 -1.45 4.31 0.99
C HIS A 30 -0.86 4.71 2.34
N MET A 31 -0.46 3.71 3.13
CA MET A 31 0.07 3.90 4.48
C MET A 31 1.59 3.98 4.47
N MET A 32 2.13 5.14 4.78
CA MET A 32 3.57 5.35 5.03
C MET A 32 3.79 5.49 6.54
N VAL A 33 3.61 4.39 7.28
CA VAL A 33 3.68 4.33 8.74
C VAL A 33 4.29 3.02 9.20
N TYR A 34 5.04 3.01 10.29
CA TYR A 34 5.43 1.79 10.96
C TYR A 34 4.25 1.15 11.70
N GLU A 35 4.29 -0.18 11.82
CA GLU A 35 3.26 -0.97 12.52
C GLU A 35 1.83 -0.64 12.05
N PRO A 36 1.53 -0.77 10.74
CA PRO A 36 0.27 -0.35 10.15
C PRO A 36 -0.95 -1.01 10.79
N ASP A 37 -0.80 -2.20 11.37
CA ASP A 37 -1.87 -2.96 12.03
C ASP A 37 -2.65 -2.11 13.05
N ARG A 38 -1.98 -1.17 13.70
CA ARG A 38 -2.60 -0.26 14.70
C ARG A 38 -3.65 0.68 14.11
N TYR A 39 -3.52 1.01 12.82
CA TYR A 39 -4.35 2.03 12.17
C TYR A 39 -5.43 1.42 11.27
N ILE A 40 -5.27 0.17 10.83
CA ILE A 40 -6.17 -0.50 9.90
C ILE A 40 -7.63 -0.43 10.33
N PRO A 41 -8.03 -0.77 11.60
CA PRO A 41 -9.43 -0.70 12.01
C PRO A 41 -10.04 0.70 11.84
N ARG A 42 -9.30 1.75 12.21
CA ARG A 42 -9.76 3.14 12.10
C ARG A 42 -9.87 3.60 10.65
N LEU A 43 -9.00 3.12 9.76
CA LEU A 43 -9.05 3.43 8.32
C LEU A 43 -10.25 2.75 7.65
N VAL A 44 -10.55 1.52 8.03
CA VAL A 44 -11.75 0.80 7.59
C VAL A 44 -13.00 1.56 8.03
N GLU A 45 -13.08 1.96 9.30
CA GLU A 45 -14.19 2.78 9.83
C GLU A 45 -14.32 4.13 9.11
N ALA A 46 -13.19 4.72 8.70
CA ALA A 46 -13.15 5.97 7.93
C ALA A 46 -13.64 5.81 6.48
N GLY A 47 -13.82 4.57 5.99
CA GLY A 47 -14.36 4.26 4.68
C GLY A 47 -13.31 3.98 3.61
N ALA A 48 -12.14 3.46 3.99
CA ALA A 48 -11.16 2.94 3.04
C ALA A 48 -11.73 1.75 2.26
N HIS A 49 -11.49 1.71 0.94
CA HIS A 49 -11.88 0.61 0.04
C HIS A 49 -10.71 -0.31 -0.29
N MET A 50 -9.53 0.25 -0.27
CA MET A 50 -8.26 -0.45 -0.36
C MET A 50 -7.28 0.17 0.62
N ILE A 51 -6.45 -0.66 1.24
CA ILE A 51 -5.35 -0.22 2.10
C ILE A 51 -4.07 -0.86 1.57
N THR A 52 -3.07 -0.02 1.30
CA THR A 52 -1.75 -0.46 0.86
C THR A 52 -0.72 -0.18 1.95
N VAL A 53 0.05 -1.21 2.31
CA VAL A 53 1.07 -1.16 3.35
C VAL A 53 2.44 -1.44 2.78
N HIS A 54 3.47 -0.78 3.29
CA HIS A 54 4.84 -1.04 2.89
C HIS A 54 5.34 -2.38 3.44
N GLN A 55 5.98 -3.19 2.58
CA GLN A 55 6.71 -4.40 2.99
C GLN A 55 7.68 -4.11 4.14
N GLU A 56 8.33 -2.96 4.09
CA GLU A 56 9.37 -2.54 5.02
C GLU A 56 8.84 -2.01 6.35
N ALA A 57 7.53 -1.78 6.45
CA ALA A 57 6.88 -1.16 7.62
C ALA A 57 6.29 -2.18 8.60
N THR A 58 6.28 -3.46 8.26
CA THR A 58 5.70 -4.52 9.11
C THR A 58 6.62 -5.74 9.17
N THR A 59 6.77 -6.30 10.36
CA THR A 59 7.54 -7.53 10.58
C THR A 59 6.81 -8.77 10.03
N HIS A 60 5.48 -8.76 10.04
CA HIS A 60 4.64 -9.89 9.67
C HIS A 60 3.65 -9.51 8.55
N LEU A 61 4.18 -9.27 7.36
CA LEU A 61 3.38 -8.79 6.21
C LEU A 61 2.15 -9.65 5.94
N HIS A 62 2.28 -10.97 5.91
CA HIS A 62 1.15 -11.87 5.65
C HIS A 62 0.02 -11.67 6.66
N ARG A 63 0.35 -11.55 7.96
CA ARG A 63 -0.63 -11.28 9.01
C ARG A 63 -1.33 -9.92 8.80
N THR A 64 -0.59 -8.89 8.43
CA THR A 64 -1.14 -7.56 8.12
C THR A 64 -2.12 -7.60 6.94
N ILE A 65 -1.76 -8.34 5.87
CA ILE A 65 -2.64 -8.58 4.72
C ILE A 65 -3.94 -9.26 5.17
N GLN A 66 -3.84 -10.34 5.93
CA GLN A 66 -5.00 -11.05 6.47
C GLN A 66 -5.87 -10.15 7.34
N LEU A 67 -5.28 -9.28 8.16
CA LEU A 67 -6.02 -8.31 8.97
C LEU A 67 -6.85 -7.37 8.09
N ILE A 68 -6.25 -6.79 7.04
CA ILE A 68 -6.98 -5.90 6.11
C ILE A 68 -8.16 -6.67 5.47
N LYS A 69 -7.89 -7.87 4.95
CA LYS A 69 -8.91 -8.68 4.26
C LYS A 69 -10.01 -9.16 5.19
N SER A 70 -9.74 -9.36 6.48
CA SER A 70 -10.76 -9.75 7.47
C SER A 70 -11.86 -8.69 7.63
N TYR A 71 -11.58 -7.44 7.28
CA TYR A 71 -12.57 -6.35 7.25
C TYR A 71 -13.30 -6.22 5.91
N GLY A 72 -13.07 -7.11 4.94
CA GLY A 72 -13.68 -7.02 3.60
C GLY A 72 -13.09 -5.90 2.73
N VAL A 73 -11.93 -5.35 3.10
CA VAL A 73 -11.20 -4.30 2.38
C VAL A 73 -10.11 -4.93 1.52
N ARG A 74 -9.87 -4.39 0.32
CA ARG A 74 -8.79 -4.85 -0.55
C ARG A 74 -7.43 -4.53 0.07
N ALA A 75 -6.50 -5.48 -0.03
CA ALA A 75 -5.15 -5.35 0.51
C ALA A 75 -4.11 -5.20 -0.60
N GLY A 76 -3.29 -4.17 -0.52
CA GLY A 76 -2.15 -3.98 -1.40
C GLY A 76 -0.83 -3.92 -0.63
N VAL A 77 0.27 -4.20 -1.32
CA VAL A 77 1.61 -4.08 -0.77
C VAL A 77 2.44 -3.10 -1.59
N VAL A 78 3.16 -2.25 -0.88
CA VAL A 78 4.05 -1.23 -1.45
C VAL A 78 5.50 -1.66 -1.27
N LEU A 79 6.30 -1.49 -2.30
CA LEU A 79 7.74 -1.72 -2.25
C LEU A 79 8.51 -0.42 -2.46
N ASN A 80 9.39 -0.09 -1.55
CA ASN A 80 10.35 1.01 -1.71
C ASN A 80 11.27 0.78 -2.93
N PRO A 81 11.92 1.82 -3.47
CA PRO A 81 12.78 1.67 -4.64
C PRO A 81 13.84 0.58 -4.49
N GLY A 82 14.42 0.42 -3.31
CA GLY A 82 15.46 -0.55 -3.00
C GLY A 82 14.98 -1.98 -2.70
N THR A 83 13.68 -2.22 -2.53
CA THR A 83 13.14 -3.53 -2.15
C THR A 83 12.78 -4.36 -3.39
N PRO A 84 13.33 -5.57 -3.57
CA PRO A 84 13.06 -6.39 -4.73
C PRO A 84 11.64 -7.00 -4.69
N PRO A 85 10.96 -7.17 -5.85
CA PRO A 85 9.63 -7.80 -5.92
C PRO A 85 9.59 -9.25 -5.40
N SER A 86 10.69 -9.97 -5.43
CA SER A 86 10.78 -11.35 -4.92
C SER A 86 10.43 -11.49 -3.43
N THR A 87 10.46 -10.39 -2.67
CA THR A 87 10.02 -10.40 -1.27
C THR A 87 8.53 -10.72 -1.11
N LEU A 88 7.74 -10.63 -2.18
CA LEU A 88 6.30 -10.89 -2.18
C LEU A 88 5.93 -12.30 -2.65
N GLU A 89 6.89 -13.12 -3.06
CA GLU A 89 6.65 -14.42 -3.70
C GLU A 89 5.64 -15.29 -2.95
N TYR A 90 5.73 -15.33 -1.63
CA TYR A 90 4.89 -16.19 -0.79
C TYR A 90 3.59 -15.54 -0.29
N VAL A 91 3.29 -14.31 -0.69
CA VAL A 91 2.07 -13.59 -0.29
C VAL A 91 1.24 -13.12 -1.49
N LEU A 92 1.66 -13.44 -2.71
CA LEU A 92 1.06 -12.95 -3.96
C LEU A 92 -0.42 -13.33 -4.12
N ASP A 93 -0.79 -14.53 -3.69
CA ASP A 93 -2.18 -14.99 -3.83
C ASP A 93 -3.14 -14.30 -2.85
N ASP A 94 -2.61 -13.63 -1.84
CA ASP A 94 -3.38 -12.94 -0.80
C ASP A 94 -3.54 -11.44 -1.05
N ILE A 95 -2.80 -10.87 -2.01
CA ILE A 95 -2.80 -9.42 -2.28
C ILE A 95 -3.58 -9.07 -3.55
N ASP A 96 -4.23 -7.92 -3.50
CA ASP A 96 -5.06 -7.41 -4.61
C ASP A 96 -4.29 -6.38 -5.48
N CYS A 97 -3.19 -5.82 -4.96
CA CYS A 97 -2.40 -4.79 -5.66
C CYS A 97 -0.94 -4.78 -5.18
N ILE A 98 -0.03 -4.54 -6.11
CA ILE A 98 1.38 -4.22 -5.81
C ILE A 98 1.65 -2.79 -6.30
N LEU A 99 2.11 -1.93 -5.40
CA LEU A 99 2.53 -0.57 -5.71
C LEU A 99 4.05 -0.49 -5.64
N LEU A 100 4.68 -0.15 -6.76
CA LEU A 100 6.13 0.04 -6.82
C LEU A 100 6.46 1.52 -6.69
N MET A 101 7.16 1.89 -5.62
CA MET A 101 7.65 3.26 -5.46
C MET A 101 8.74 3.55 -6.49
N THR A 102 8.54 4.61 -7.24
CA THR A 102 9.48 5.11 -8.26
C THR A 102 10.30 6.31 -7.78
N VAL A 103 10.04 6.71 -6.54
CA VAL A 103 10.75 7.74 -5.76
C VAL A 103 10.81 7.27 -4.30
N ASN A 104 11.64 7.89 -3.47
CA ASN A 104 11.61 7.60 -2.03
C ASN A 104 10.29 8.07 -1.40
N PRO A 105 9.70 7.30 -0.47
CA PRO A 105 8.44 7.69 0.16
C PRO A 105 8.58 8.93 1.05
N GLY A 106 7.50 9.71 1.18
CA GLY A 106 7.36 10.78 2.17
C GLY A 106 7.44 12.21 1.64
N LEU A 107 8.03 12.45 0.47
CA LEU A 107 8.16 13.77 -0.14
C LEU A 107 7.69 13.78 -1.58
N GLY A 108 6.93 14.79 -1.96
CA GLY A 108 6.55 15.03 -3.36
C GLY A 108 7.65 15.72 -4.18
N GLY A 109 7.46 15.82 -5.51
CA GLY A 109 8.33 16.58 -6.40
C GLY A 109 9.68 15.95 -6.72
N GLN A 110 9.92 14.69 -6.35
CA GLN A 110 11.15 13.97 -6.64
C GLN A 110 11.24 13.53 -8.10
N LYS A 111 12.48 13.38 -8.61
CA LYS A 111 12.74 12.84 -9.94
C LYS A 111 12.54 11.32 -9.95
N PHE A 112 11.90 10.83 -10.99
CA PHE A 112 11.68 9.40 -11.26
C PHE A 112 13.01 8.62 -11.32
N PHE A 113 13.07 7.47 -10.64
CA PHE A 113 14.23 6.58 -10.70
C PHE A 113 14.15 5.66 -11.92
N GLN A 114 15.09 5.79 -12.85
CA GLN A 114 15.13 4.99 -14.08
C GLN A 114 15.19 3.47 -13.81
N SER A 115 15.87 3.05 -12.75
CA SER A 115 15.92 1.65 -12.30
C SER A 115 14.54 1.07 -11.99
N SER A 116 13.54 1.91 -11.71
CA SER A 116 12.16 1.47 -11.49
C SER A 116 11.54 0.83 -12.73
N LEU A 117 11.97 1.19 -13.93
CA LEU A 117 11.45 0.60 -15.18
C LEU A 117 11.78 -0.90 -15.27
N GLU A 118 13.01 -1.29 -14.94
CA GLU A 118 13.40 -2.70 -14.92
C GLU A 118 12.65 -3.47 -13.83
N LYS A 119 12.47 -2.85 -12.68
CA LYS A 119 11.70 -3.41 -11.57
C LYS A 119 10.24 -3.65 -11.97
N ILE A 120 9.61 -2.70 -12.66
CA ILE A 120 8.24 -2.81 -13.17
C ILE A 120 8.15 -3.97 -14.17
N LYS A 121 9.08 -4.05 -15.14
CA LYS A 121 9.12 -5.14 -16.13
C LYS A 121 9.25 -6.51 -15.46
N LYS A 122 10.16 -6.66 -14.50
CA LYS A 122 10.33 -7.91 -13.74
C LYS A 122 9.06 -8.27 -12.98
N ASN A 123 8.41 -7.29 -12.35
CA ASN A 123 7.17 -7.51 -11.62
C ASN A 123 6.03 -7.97 -12.55
N GLN A 124 5.88 -7.33 -13.72
CA GLN A 124 4.86 -7.70 -14.69
C GLN A 124 5.08 -9.11 -15.27
N SER A 125 6.32 -9.47 -15.58
CA SER A 125 6.63 -10.77 -16.16
C SER A 125 6.43 -11.95 -15.21
N VAL A 126 6.55 -11.71 -13.89
CA VAL A 126 6.49 -12.78 -12.88
C VAL A 126 5.12 -12.85 -12.21
N TYR A 127 4.45 -11.71 -12.04
CA TYR A 127 3.31 -11.61 -11.12
C TYR A 127 2.02 -11.07 -11.75
N TRP A 128 2.05 -10.66 -13.02
CA TRP A 128 0.85 -10.14 -13.65
C TRP A 128 -0.08 -11.28 -14.07
N LYS A 129 -1.11 -11.53 -13.28
CA LYS A 129 -2.27 -12.33 -13.70
C LYS A 129 -3.32 -11.34 -14.24
N PRO A 130 -3.68 -11.36 -15.54
CA PRO A 130 -4.75 -10.51 -16.04
C PRO A 130 -6.06 -10.92 -15.34
N SER A 131 -6.61 -10.02 -14.54
CA SER A 131 -7.93 -10.19 -13.94
C SER A 131 -9.02 -9.86 -14.95
N TYR A 132 -9.05 -10.58 -16.09
CA TYR A 132 -10.19 -10.60 -16.99
C TYR A 132 -10.76 -12.01 -17.01
N SER A 133 -11.56 -12.34 -16.03
CA SER A 133 -12.62 -13.32 -16.20
C SER A 133 -13.93 -12.55 -16.29
N ASN A 134 -14.57 -12.72 -17.41
CA ASN A 134 -15.87 -12.21 -17.88
C ASN A 134 -16.94 -12.16 -16.77
#